data_c06d58a064c36c5f893238a96d7c10a2
#
_entry.id   c06d58a064c36c5f893238a96d7c10a2
#
_cell.length_a   1.000
_cell.length_b   1.000
_cell.length_c   1.000
_cell.angle_alpha   90.00
_cell.angle_beta   90.00
_cell.angle_gamma   90.00
#
_symmetry.space_group_name_H-M   'P 1'
#
loop_
_entity.id
_entity.type
_entity.pdbx_description
1 polymer ?
#
loop_
_entity_poly.entity_id
_entity_poly.type
_entity_poly.pdbx_seq_one_letter_code
_entity_poly.pdbx_strand_id
1 'polypeptide(L)'
;ILSFDADPVVLLRDILTPSTPAELSLADFDHLGESLSLLLPYLKHALTTGRKGVNIFLQSQPGTGKSQLAKILAKEFDCELFEVASEDSENKPVDGERRLRAFKAAQCFFSKRRAILLFDEVEDVFDDGDYGFGRKSTAQTRKAWINRILESNPVPTLWLSNSIQSLDPAFIRRFDMVIELPLPS
;
A
#
# COMPACT_ATOMS: atom_id res chain seq x y z
N ILE A 1 11.26 -32.92 -12.49
CA ILE A 1 10.86 -32.19 -11.25
C ILE A 1 11.91 -31.12 -11.06
N LEU A 2 11.66 -29.91 -11.61
CA LEU A 2 12.47 -28.72 -11.38
C LEU A 2 11.97 -28.10 -10.08
N SER A 3 12.67 -28.32 -8.96
CA SER A 3 12.48 -27.53 -7.75
C SER A 3 13.06 -26.14 -8.04
N PHE A 4 12.19 -25.19 -8.31
CA PHE A 4 12.54 -23.78 -8.24
C PHE A 4 12.65 -23.40 -6.74
N ASP A 5 13.78 -23.72 -6.14
CA ASP A 5 14.25 -23.10 -4.91
C ASP A 5 14.81 -21.70 -5.22
N ALA A 6 14.01 -20.88 -5.87
CA ALA A 6 14.31 -19.46 -5.95
C ALA A 6 13.93 -18.85 -4.60
N ASP A 7 14.93 -18.38 -3.86
CA ASP A 7 14.73 -17.61 -2.64
C ASP A 7 13.64 -16.56 -2.89
N PRO A 8 12.52 -16.55 -2.14
CA PRO A 8 11.44 -15.58 -2.31
C PRO A 8 11.92 -14.13 -2.31
N VAL A 9 13.02 -13.84 -1.62
CA VAL A 9 13.67 -12.53 -1.61
C VAL A 9 14.20 -12.14 -2.99
N VAL A 10 14.71 -13.09 -3.77
CA VAL A 10 15.21 -12.82 -5.13
C VAL A 10 14.07 -12.48 -6.07
N LEU A 11 12.93 -13.16 -5.93
CA LEU A 11 11.73 -12.88 -6.74
C LEU A 11 11.08 -11.54 -6.39
N LEU A 12 11.29 -11.04 -5.16
CA LEU A 12 10.73 -9.78 -4.69
C LEU A 12 11.64 -8.57 -4.96
N ARG A 13 12.95 -8.79 -5.19
CA ARG A 13 13.93 -7.69 -5.35
C ARG A 13 13.60 -6.71 -6.46
N ASP A 14 12.96 -7.15 -7.52
CA ASP A 14 12.63 -6.30 -8.66
C ASP A 14 11.33 -5.49 -8.46
N ILE A 15 10.50 -5.89 -7.49
CA ILE A 15 9.18 -5.28 -7.31
C ILE A 15 9.01 -4.72 -5.89
N LEU A 16 9.82 -5.17 -4.94
CA LEU A 16 9.80 -4.72 -3.56
C LEU A 16 11.13 -4.08 -3.19
N THR A 17 11.12 -2.80 -2.91
CA THR A 17 12.31 -2.04 -2.58
C THR A 17 12.21 -1.40 -1.19
N PRO A 18 13.31 -1.37 -0.42
CA PRO A 18 13.36 -0.52 0.78
C PRO A 18 13.16 0.93 0.38
N SER A 19 12.30 1.63 1.10
CA SER A 19 12.07 3.05 0.83
C SER A 19 13.30 3.89 1.24
N THR A 20 13.56 4.94 0.47
CA THR A 20 14.57 5.95 0.84
C THR A 20 14.12 6.75 2.06
N PRO A 21 15.03 7.33 2.86
CA PRO A 21 14.66 8.18 3.99
C PRO A 21 13.75 9.34 3.60
N ALA A 22 12.96 9.82 4.56
CA ALA A 22 12.13 11.00 4.38
C ALA A 22 12.99 12.26 4.24
N GLU A 23 12.62 13.15 3.34
CA GLU A 23 13.22 14.46 3.15
C GLU A 23 12.46 15.55 3.95
N LEU A 24 11.20 15.30 4.28
CA LEU A 24 10.33 16.16 5.07
C LEU A 24 10.22 15.67 6.52
N SER A 25 9.65 16.49 7.38
CA SER A 25 9.36 16.20 8.78
C SER A 25 7.86 16.17 9.04
N LEU A 26 7.45 15.68 10.21
CA LEU A 26 6.04 15.67 10.61
C LEU A 26 5.45 17.10 10.68
N ALA A 27 6.26 18.10 11.01
CA ALA A 27 5.85 19.50 11.07
C ALA A 27 5.41 20.06 9.70
N ASP A 28 5.95 19.52 8.60
CA ASP A 28 5.53 19.91 7.25
C ASP A 28 4.09 19.47 6.92
N PHE A 29 3.52 18.61 7.76
CA PHE A 29 2.15 18.09 7.66
C PHE A 29 1.22 18.59 8.77
N ASP A 30 1.58 19.67 9.46
CA ASP A 30 0.74 20.26 10.53
C ASP A 30 -0.68 20.64 10.07
N HIS A 31 -0.83 20.93 8.77
CA HIS A 31 -2.12 21.17 8.14
C HIS A 31 -3.05 19.94 8.13
N LEU A 32 -2.54 18.75 8.37
CA LEU A 32 -3.30 17.51 8.56
C LEU A 32 -3.59 17.19 10.04
N GLY A 33 -3.48 18.16 10.92
CA GLY A 33 -3.49 17.98 12.38
C GLY A 33 -4.59 17.06 12.90
N GLU A 34 -5.82 17.21 12.43
CA GLU A 34 -6.93 16.34 12.83
C GLU A 34 -6.73 14.90 12.37
N SER A 35 -6.41 14.70 11.09
CA SER A 35 -6.17 13.37 10.53
C SER A 35 -4.97 12.68 11.19
N LEU A 36 -3.88 13.40 11.43
CA LEU A 36 -2.69 12.86 12.09
C LEU A 36 -2.96 12.55 13.56
N SER A 37 -3.78 13.31 14.25
CA SER A 37 -4.16 13.06 15.65
C SER A 37 -4.90 11.71 15.82
N LEU A 38 -5.57 11.23 14.78
CA LEU A 38 -6.22 9.92 14.73
C LEU A 38 -5.28 8.83 14.21
N LEU A 39 -4.54 9.13 13.14
CA LEU A 39 -3.68 8.16 12.46
C LEU A 39 -2.51 7.69 13.32
N LEU A 40 -1.81 8.63 13.99
CA LEU A 40 -0.61 8.29 14.76
C LEU A 40 -0.90 7.31 15.91
N PRO A 41 -1.88 7.55 16.81
CA PRO A 41 -2.17 6.60 17.87
C PRO A 41 -2.74 5.27 17.33
N TYR A 42 -3.53 5.31 16.27
CA TYR A 42 -4.07 4.11 15.63
C TYR A 42 -2.96 3.22 15.08
N LEU A 43 -2.05 3.77 14.29
CA LEU A 43 -0.95 3.03 13.69
C LEU A 43 0.04 2.52 14.73
N LYS A 44 0.33 3.34 15.77
CA LYS A 44 1.15 2.93 16.91
C LYS A 44 0.55 1.72 17.62
N HIS A 45 -0.75 1.76 17.91
CA HIS A 45 -1.46 0.65 18.54
C HIS A 45 -1.43 -0.61 17.67
N ALA A 46 -1.71 -0.48 16.37
CA ALA A 46 -1.68 -1.59 15.43
C ALA A 46 -0.31 -2.27 15.35
N LEU A 47 0.76 -1.49 15.28
CA LEU A 47 2.14 -1.99 15.27
C LEU A 47 2.53 -2.67 16.58
N THR A 48 2.09 -2.13 17.72
CA THR A 48 2.41 -2.66 19.04
C THR A 48 1.67 -3.97 19.31
N THR A 49 0.42 -4.07 18.91
CA THR A 49 -0.44 -5.26 19.15
C THR A 49 -0.34 -6.32 18.07
N GLY A 50 0.33 -6.04 16.95
CA GLY A 50 0.36 -6.93 15.78
C GLY A 50 -1.02 -7.11 15.14
N ARG A 51 -1.85 -6.06 15.14
CA ARG A 51 -3.18 -6.08 14.55
C ARG A 51 -3.11 -6.41 13.07
N LYS A 52 -3.97 -7.32 12.61
CA LYS A 52 -4.12 -7.66 11.19
C LYS A 52 -5.17 -6.79 10.52
N GLY A 53 -5.10 -6.70 9.20
CA GLY A 53 -6.07 -5.98 8.40
C GLY A 53 -5.98 -4.46 8.55
N VAL A 54 -4.78 -3.92 8.78
CA VAL A 54 -4.56 -2.48 8.92
C VAL A 54 -4.20 -1.88 7.56
N ASN A 55 -5.10 -1.06 7.04
CA ASN A 55 -4.99 -0.45 5.73
C ASN A 55 -5.40 1.01 5.79
N ILE A 56 -4.48 1.90 5.45
CA ILE A 56 -4.68 3.34 5.41
C ILE A 56 -4.60 3.81 3.96
N PHE A 57 -5.60 4.54 3.53
CA PHE A 57 -5.67 5.09 2.19
C PHE A 57 -5.33 6.57 2.18
N LEU A 58 -4.30 6.94 1.43
CA LEU A 58 -3.86 8.32 1.26
C LEU A 58 -4.15 8.75 -0.17
N GLN A 59 -5.00 9.76 -0.30
CA GLN A 59 -5.33 10.31 -1.62
C GLN A 59 -4.93 11.76 -1.73
N SER A 60 -4.50 12.16 -2.89
CA SER A 60 -4.38 13.56 -3.31
C SER A 60 -3.84 13.66 -4.72
N GLN A 61 -3.79 14.86 -5.25
CA GLN A 61 -3.12 15.10 -6.52
C GLN A 61 -1.62 14.73 -6.46
N PRO A 62 -0.99 14.47 -7.60
CA PRO A 62 0.46 14.23 -7.66
C PRO A 62 1.26 15.38 -7.04
N GLY A 63 2.37 15.08 -6.39
CA GLY A 63 3.27 16.09 -5.83
C GLY A 63 2.87 16.66 -4.47
N THR A 64 1.86 16.12 -3.80
CA THR A 64 1.39 16.61 -2.48
C THR A 64 2.11 16.01 -1.28
N GLY A 65 3.11 15.15 -1.50
CA GLY A 65 3.90 14.58 -0.42
C GLY A 65 3.37 13.27 0.18
N LYS A 66 2.44 12.55 -0.46
CA LYS A 66 1.93 11.25 0.03
C LYS A 66 3.05 10.27 0.41
N SER A 67 4.01 10.08 -0.49
CA SER A 67 5.14 9.17 -0.26
C SER A 67 6.05 9.67 0.86
N GLN A 68 6.23 11.00 1.00
CA GLN A 68 6.97 11.59 2.11
C GLN A 68 6.28 11.35 3.45
N LEU A 69 4.95 11.50 3.50
CA LEU A 69 4.19 11.19 4.70
C LEU A 69 4.36 9.73 5.12
N ALA A 70 4.31 8.79 4.18
CA ALA A 70 4.54 7.37 4.46
C ALA A 70 5.95 7.12 5.06
N LYS A 71 6.97 7.76 4.52
CA LYS A 71 8.34 7.68 5.02
C LYS A 71 8.49 8.27 6.43
N ILE A 72 7.81 9.39 6.70
CA ILE A 72 7.80 10.03 8.02
C ILE A 72 7.11 9.12 9.04
N LEU A 73 5.97 8.53 8.70
CA LEU A 73 5.27 7.59 9.58
C LEU A 73 6.14 6.38 9.94
N ALA A 74 6.84 5.82 8.97
CA ALA A 74 7.75 4.71 9.23
C ALA A 74 8.90 5.10 10.16
N LYS A 75 9.48 6.28 9.95
CA LYS A 75 10.53 6.84 10.81
C LYS A 75 10.02 7.11 12.23
N GLU A 76 8.83 7.70 12.37
CA GLU A 76 8.22 8.03 13.67
C GLU A 76 8.01 6.78 14.54
N PHE A 77 7.67 5.66 13.92
CA PHE A 77 7.43 4.39 14.62
C PHE A 77 8.62 3.44 14.63
N ASP A 78 9.79 3.88 14.16
CA ASP A 78 10.97 3.04 14.03
C ASP A 78 10.68 1.72 13.28
N CYS A 79 10.02 1.87 12.13
CA CYS A 79 9.64 0.77 11.25
C CYS A 79 10.43 0.80 9.95
N GLU A 80 10.69 -0.39 9.40
CA GLU A 80 11.13 -0.51 8.02
C GLU A 80 9.96 -0.17 7.08
N LEU A 81 10.22 0.55 6.00
CA LEU A 81 9.24 0.82 4.95
C LEU A 81 9.69 0.17 3.65
N PHE A 82 8.84 -0.69 3.09
CA PHE A 82 9.07 -1.32 1.80
C PHE A 82 7.98 -0.89 0.82
N GLU A 83 8.40 -0.53 -0.37
CA GLU A 83 7.53 -0.06 -1.43
C GLU A 83 7.34 -1.14 -2.48
N VAL A 84 6.07 -1.39 -2.84
CA VAL A 84 5.72 -2.21 -4.00
C VAL A 84 5.83 -1.34 -5.24
N ALA A 85 6.87 -1.57 -6.04
CA ALA A 85 7.19 -0.75 -7.19
C ALA A 85 6.15 -0.86 -8.30
N SER A 86 5.93 0.24 -9.02
CA SER A 86 5.14 0.28 -10.26
C SER A 86 5.97 -0.06 -11.50
N GLU A 87 7.30 0.03 -11.40
CA GLU A 87 8.26 -0.27 -12.45
C GLU A 87 9.30 -1.28 -11.94
N ASP A 88 9.80 -2.11 -12.84
CA ASP A 88 10.88 -3.05 -12.54
C ASP A 88 12.27 -2.39 -12.64
N SER A 89 13.33 -3.17 -12.43
CA SER A 89 14.73 -2.70 -12.51
C SER A 89 15.16 -2.21 -13.90
N GLU A 90 14.37 -2.49 -14.94
CA GLU A 90 14.58 -2.01 -16.32
C GLU A 90 13.67 -0.81 -16.66
N ASN A 91 13.00 -0.20 -15.67
CA ASN A 91 11.99 0.87 -15.82
C ASN A 91 10.81 0.45 -16.70
N LYS A 92 10.46 -0.83 -16.71
CA LYS A 92 9.27 -1.33 -17.40
C LYS A 92 8.09 -1.37 -16.43
N PRO A 93 6.88 -0.99 -16.87
CA PRO A 93 5.70 -1.07 -16.02
C PRO A 93 5.45 -2.50 -15.53
N VAL A 94 5.20 -2.65 -14.24
CA VAL A 94 4.77 -3.91 -13.64
C VAL A 94 3.25 -3.95 -13.61
N ASP A 95 2.64 -4.98 -14.16
CA ASP A 95 1.18 -5.10 -14.15
C ASP A 95 0.61 -5.27 -12.74
N GLY A 96 -0.64 -4.85 -12.56
CA GLY A 96 -1.30 -4.83 -11.26
C GLY A 96 -1.41 -6.20 -10.59
N GLU A 97 -1.55 -7.28 -11.37
CA GLU A 97 -1.61 -8.64 -10.82
C GLU A 97 -0.26 -9.06 -10.24
N ARG A 98 0.83 -8.78 -10.94
CA ARG A 98 2.19 -9.07 -10.46
C ARG A 98 2.52 -8.25 -9.21
N ARG A 99 2.10 -6.98 -9.17
CA ARG A 99 2.22 -6.12 -7.98
C ARG A 99 1.47 -6.68 -6.78
N LEU A 100 0.23 -7.15 -6.97
CA LEU A 100 -0.56 -7.77 -5.89
C LEU A 100 0.04 -9.08 -5.38
N ARG A 101 0.61 -9.88 -6.26
CA ARG A 101 1.32 -11.12 -5.87
C ARG A 101 2.57 -10.79 -5.05
N ALA A 102 3.34 -9.78 -5.47
CA ALA A 102 4.50 -9.29 -4.72
C ALA A 102 4.08 -8.74 -3.35
N PHE A 103 3.00 -7.98 -3.29
CA PHE A 103 2.42 -7.49 -2.04
C PHE A 103 2.04 -8.63 -1.09
N LYS A 104 1.35 -9.66 -1.59
CA LYS A 104 0.98 -10.82 -0.79
C LYS A 104 2.20 -11.57 -0.25
N ALA A 105 3.23 -11.75 -1.08
CA ALA A 105 4.47 -12.39 -0.66
C ALA A 105 5.20 -11.54 0.39
N ALA A 106 5.24 -10.21 0.23
CA ALA A 106 5.80 -9.29 1.20
C ALA A 106 5.06 -9.34 2.54
N GLN A 107 3.73 -9.44 2.54
CA GLN A 107 2.93 -9.61 3.75
C GLN A 107 3.33 -10.86 4.53
N CYS A 108 3.59 -11.97 3.86
CA CYS A 108 4.08 -13.18 4.52
C CYS A 108 5.50 -13.02 5.03
N PHE A 109 6.40 -12.47 4.22
CA PHE A 109 7.81 -12.33 4.54
C PHE A 109 8.06 -11.40 5.72
N PHE A 110 7.35 -10.26 5.77
CA PHE A 110 7.52 -9.26 6.83
C PHE A 110 6.56 -9.41 8.00
N SER A 111 5.76 -10.47 8.05
CA SER A 111 4.71 -10.67 9.07
C SER A 111 5.21 -10.66 10.52
N LYS A 112 6.49 -10.99 10.74
CA LYS A 112 7.13 -10.99 12.06
C LYS A 112 8.12 -9.85 12.26
N ARG A 113 8.19 -8.91 11.31
CA ARG A 113 9.09 -7.75 11.37
C ARG A 113 8.28 -6.50 11.68
N ARG A 114 8.95 -5.52 12.27
CA ARG A 114 8.39 -4.18 12.47
C ARG A 114 8.52 -3.41 11.16
N ALA A 115 7.53 -3.56 10.30
CA ALA A 115 7.53 -3.02 8.96
C ALA A 115 6.17 -2.43 8.58
N ILE A 116 6.20 -1.53 7.63
CA ILE A 116 5.04 -0.98 6.93
C ILE A 116 5.25 -1.20 5.43
N LEU A 117 4.21 -1.58 4.72
CA LEU A 117 4.23 -1.68 3.26
C LEU A 117 3.60 -0.44 2.64
N LEU A 118 4.19 0.03 1.56
CA LEU A 118 3.69 1.13 0.74
C LEU A 118 3.29 0.58 -0.63
N PHE A 119 2.03 0.80 -1.00
CA PHE A 119 1.53 0.47 -2.32
C PHE A 119 1.11 1.76 -3.03
N ASP A 120 1.93 2.23 -3.93
CA ASP A 120 1.65 3.44 -4.71
C ASP A 120 0.89 3.13 -6.00
N GLU A 121 0.22 4.14 -6.55
CA GLU A 121 -0.53 4.04 -7.81
C GLU A 121 -1.50 2.85 -7.81
N VAL A 122 -2.40 2.84 -6.81
CA VAL A 122 -3.34 1.72 -6.61
C VAL A 122 -4.41 1.61 -7.70
N GLU A 123 -4.53 2.62 -8.53
CA GLU A 123 -5.49 2.69 -9.63
C GLU A 123 -5.40 1.46 -10.54
N ASP A 124 -4.20 1.01 -10.85
CA ASP A 124 -3.94 -0.17 -11.69
C ASP A 124 -4.52 -1.47 -11.14
N VAL A 125 -4.72 -1.50 -9.82
CA VAL A 125 -5.13 -2.69 -9.09
C VAL A 125 -6.61 -2.70 -8.79
N PHE A 126 -7.17 -1.53 -8.46
CA PHE A 126 -8.55 -1.36 -8.02
C PHE A 126 -9.47 -0.86 -9.13
N ASP A 127 -8.95 -0.49 -10.30
CA ASP A 127 -9.76 -0.10 -11.43
C ASP A 127 -10.52 -1.31 -11.98
N ASP A 128 -11.84 -1.18 -12.04
CA ASP A 128 -12.74 -2.14 -12.66
C ASP A 128 -12.68 -2.01 -14.19
N GLY A 129 -11.51 -2.00 -14.79
CA GLY A 129 -11.36 -1.87 -16.22
C GLY A 129 -12.42 -2.71 -16.95
N ASP A 130 -13.28 -2.02 -17.68
CA ASP A 130 -14.37 -2.58 -18.49
C ASP A 130 -13.78 -3.43 -19.65
N TYR A 131 -13.16 -4.55 -19.26
CA TYR A 131 -12.66 -5.54 -20.21
C TYR A 131 -13.83 -6.38 -20.70
N GLY A 132 -14.33 -5.95 -21.84
CA GLY A 132 -15.49 -6.45 -22.53
C GLY A 132 -15.72 -7.96 -22.49
N PHE A 133 -16.99 -8.28 -22.62
CA PHE A 133 -17.59 -9.58 -22.96
C PHE A 133 -16.86 -10.85 -22.45
N GLY A 134 -17.33 -11.40 -21.33
CA GLY A 134 -17.02 -12.77 -20.93
C GLY A 134 -16.24 -12.98 -19.63
N ARG A 135 -15.85 -11.94 -18.89
CA ARG A 135 -14.97 -12.04 -17.70
C ARG A 135 -15.58 -11.62 -16.36
N LYS A 136 -16.91 -11.61 -16.21
CA LYS A 136 -17.56 -11.25 -14.93
C LYS A 136 -17.12 -12.15 -13.76
N SER A 137 -16.90 -13.43 -14.00
CA SER A 137 -16.46 -14.36 -12.95
C SER A 137 -15.03 -14.08 -12.47
N THR A 138 -14.14 -13.66 -13.37
CA THR A 138 -12.74 -13.36 -13.04
C THR A 138 -12.64 -12.06 -12.23
N ALA A 139 -13.41 -11.03 -12.60
CA ALA A 139 -13.48 -9.77 -11.86
C ALA A 139 -14.02 -9.98 -10.44
N GLN A 140 -15.08 -10.76 -10.27
CA GLN A 140 -15.64 -11.09 -8.96
C GLN A 140 -14.64 -11.88 -8.08
N THR A 141 -13.93 -12.84 -8.67
CA THR A 141 -12.90 -13.62 -7.98
C THR A 141 -11.76 -12.72 -7.52
N ARG A 142 -11.34 -11.77 -8.38
CA ARG A 142 -10.31 -10.78 -8.04
C ARG A 142 -10.75 -9.87 -6.90
N LYS A 143 -11.97 -9.35 -6.94
CA LYS A 143 -12.55 -8.54 -5.85
C LYS A 143 -12.57 -9.29 -4.53
N ALA A 144 -13.04 -10.53 -4.52
CA ALA A 144 -13.08 -11.37 -3.33
C ALA A 144 -11.67 -11.65 -2.78
N TRP A 145 -10.68 -11.81 -3.64
CA TRP A 145 -9.30 -12.03 -3.25
C TRP A 145 -8.67 -10.77 -2.64
N ILE A 146 -8.86 -9.60 -3.27
CA ILE A 146 -8.39 -8.30 -2.73
C ILE A 146 -9.04 -8.03 -1.37
N ASN A 147 -10.34 -8.25 -1.25
CA ASN A 147 -11.05 -8.07 0.02
C ASN A 147 -10.46 -8.93 1.14
N ARG A 148 -10.14 -10.19 0.87
CA ARG A 148 -9.47 -11.07 1.85
C ARG A 148 -8.09 -10.57 2.24
N ILE A 149 -7.34 -10.01 1.30
CA ILE A 149 -6.03 -9.40 1.59
C ILE A 149 -6.21 -8.23 2.54
N LEU A 150 -7.11 -7.31 2.25
CA LEU A 150 -7.36 -6.13 3.08
C LEU A 150 -7.88 -6.47 4.49
N GLU A 151 -8.60 -7.58 4.64
CA GLU A 151 -9.12 -8.02 5.93
C GLU A 151 -8.09 -8.75 6.80
N SER A 152 -7.06 -9.33 6.22
CA SER A 152 -6.17 -10.26 6.90
C SER A 152 -4.68 -9.97 6.80
N ASN A 153 -4.28 -8.91 6.12
CA ASN A 153 -2.86 -8.58 5.96
C ASN A 153 -2.17 -8.38 7.32
N PRO A 154 -1.09 -9.13 7.60
CA PRO A 154 -0.40 -9.07 8.89
C PRO A 154 0.48 -7.81 9.05
N VAL A 155 0.87 -7.17 7.96
CA VAL A 155 1.72 -5.98 7.96
C VAL A 155 0.87 -4.76 7.61
N PRO A 156 0.87 -3.69 8.42
CA PRO A 156 0.17 -2.46 8.11
C PRO A 156 0.58 -1.92 6.75
N THR A 157 -0.38 -1.47 5.98
CA THR A 157 -0.16 -1.02 4.61
C THR A 157 -0.73 0.37 4.38
N LEU A 158 0.06 1.21 3.73
CA LEU A 158 -0.33 2.52 3.22
C LEU A 158 -0.57 2.41 1.72
N TRP A 159 -1.76 2.78 1.29
CA TRP A 159 -2.20 2.72 -0.09
C TRP A 159 -2.28 4.14 -0.64
N LEU A 160 -1.52 4.45 -1.69
CA LEU A 160 -1.48 5.78 -2.27
C LEU A 160 -2.24 5.82 -3.59
N SER A 161 -3.05 6.86 -3.76
CA SER A 161 -3.80 7.11 -4.98
C SER A 161 -3.77 8.59 -5.37
N ASN A 162 -3.81 8.83 -6.66
CA ASN A 162 -3.99 10.16 -7.21
C ASN A 162 -5.48 10.53 -7.40
N SER A 163 -6.40 9.54 -7.30
CA SER A 163 -7.83 9.75 -7.43
C SER A 163 -8.64 8.67 -6.71
N ILE A 164 -9.57 9.08 -5.84
CA ILE A 164 -10.53 8.15 -5.22
C ILE A 164 -11.70 7.83 -6.14
N GLN A 165 -11.96 8.68 -7.14
CA GLN A 165 -13.14 8.56 -8.00
C GLN A 165 -13.08 7.35 -8.93
N SER A 166 -11.88 6.84 -9.22
CA SER A 166 -11.66 5.64 -10.01
C SER A 166 -11.79 4.34 -9.23
N LEU A 167 -11.96 4.41 -7.90
CA LEU A 167 -12.01 3.22 -7.06
C LEU A 167 -13.45 2.75 -6.78
N ASP A 168 -13.64 1.44 -6.83
CA ASP A 168 -14.91 0.85 -6.41
C ASP A 168 -15.19 1.19 -4.92
N PRO A 169 -16.36 1.75 -4.59
CA PRO A 169 -16.76 2.03 -3.22
C PRO A 169 -16.68 0.83 -2.28
N ALA A 170 -16.79 -0.38 -2.82
CA ALA A 170 -16.64 -1.61 -2.04
C ALA A 170 -15.23 -1.79 -1.45
N PHE A 171 -14.19 -1.31 -2.14
CA PHE A 171 -12.82 -1.31 -1.61
C PHE A 171 -12.60 -0.20 -0.61
N ILE A 172 -13.13 1.00 -0.87
CA ILE A 172 -12.97 2.17 0.02
C ILE A 172 -13.48 1.86 1.43
N ARG A 173 -14.59 1.13 1.56
CA ARG A 173 -15.18 0.74 2.85
C ARG A 173 -14.32 -0.22 3.68
N ARG A 174 -13.29 -0.79 3.08
CA ARG A 174 -12.39 -1.74 3.76
C ARG A 174 -11.12 -1.12 4.29
N PHE A 175 -10.91 0.16 3.98
CA PHE A 175 -9.83 0.92 4.57
C PHE A 175 -10.22 1.41 5.97
N ASP A 176 -9.30 1.33 6.91
CA ASP A 176 -9.53 1.80 8.28
C ASP A 176 -9.62 3.32 8.35
N MET A 177 -8.86 3.99 7.50
CA MET A 177 -8.87 5.44 7.33
C MET A 177 -8.67 5.80 5.86
N VAL A 178 -9.34 6.87 5.45
CA VAL A 178 -9.12 7.54 4.17
C VAL A 178 -8.70 8.97 4.49
N ILE A 179 -7.51 9.35 4.09
CA ILE A 179 -6.93 10.68 4.35
C ILE A 179 -6.69 11.37 3.02
N GLU A 180 -7.26 12.54 2.87
CA GLU A 180 -7.00 13.42 1.74
C GLU A 180 -5.92 14.44 2.11
N LEU A 181 -4.85 14.49 1.32
CA LEU A 181 -3.82 15.52 1.46
C LEU A 181 -4.22 16.70 0.58
N PRO A 182 -4.45 17.88 1.17
CA PRO A 182 -4.73 19.08 0.41
C PRO A 182 -3.52 19.48 -0.42
N LEU A 183 -3.80 20.27 -1.46
CA LEU A 183 -2.72 20.92 -2.21
C LEU A 183 -1.93 21.84 -1.28
N PRO A 184 -0.60 21.89 -1.41
CA PRO A 184 0.20 22.89 -0.72
C PRO A 184 -0.30 24.30 -1.12
N SER A 185 -0.62 25.10 -0.14
CA SER A 185 -1.06 26.52 -0.31
C SER A 185 0.10 27.38 -0.77
#